data_e8f54bd2dc646b143b6bad046777ed36
#
_entry.id   e8f54bd2dc646b143b6bad046777ed36
#
_cell.length_a   1.000
_cell.length_b   1.000
_cell.length_c   1.000
_cell.angle_alpha   90.00
_cell.angle_beta   90.00
_cell.angle_gamma   90.00
#
_symmetry.space_group_name_H-M   'P 1'
#
loop_
_entity.id
_entity.type
_entity.pdbx_description
1 polymer ?
#
loop_
_entity_poly.entity_id
_entity_poly.type
_entity_poly.pdbx_seq_one_letter_code
_entity_poly.pdbx_strand_id
1 'polypeptide(L)'
;MSGSWWRLLAAFSLILATPLVVGQDTAIDRSSTSVSSPPEKRSPPTYMPPIGPIRVPERPNLPPHYPRISSPGAFRQMIRAAGIIFSGRVTFIGQTARSSRPDAASTAITFQVEHSIRGTSTGQSLTIREWAGLWTNGERYRVGQRVLLFLYSPSKLGLTSPVAGGMGRFAMDSQGQVVMGAQDIVILEADPILGGKTVVPYADFALAVGRSIREE
;
A
#
# COMPACT_ATOMS: atom_id res chain seq x y z
N MET A 1 14.17 -50.05 17.39
CA MET A 1 13.23 -49.59 18.44
C MET A 1 12.27 -48.62 17.80
N SER A 2 11.02 -49.07 17.71
CA SER A 2 9.87 -48.44 17.04
C SER A 2 9.31 -47.32 17.88
N GLY A 3 8.93 -46.22 17.27
CA GLY A 3 8.21 -45.14 17.88
C GLY A 3 7.27 -44.46 16.90
N SER A 4 6.13 -45.11 16.68
CA SER A 4 4.96 -44.62 15.94
C SER A 4 4.20 -43.63 16.83
N TRP A 5 3.97 -42.37 16.43
CA TRP A 5 3.06 -41.44 17.10
C TRP A 5 2.14 -40.74 16.11
N TRP A 6 0.99 -41.27 15.96
CA TRP A 6 -0.39 -40.78 16.15
C TRP A 6 -0.87 -39.64 15.25
N ARG A 7 -1.74 -40.09 14.36
CA ARG A 7 -2.75 -39.29 13.62
C ARG A 7 -3.75 -38.68 14.62
N LEU A 8 -4.01 -37.38 14.51
CA LEU A 8 -5.22 -36.75 15.03
C LEU A 8 -5.91 -36.02 13.85
N LEU A 9 -6.97 -36.72 13.37
CA LEU A 9 -8.00 -36.18 12.51
C LEU A 9 -8.92 -35.34 13.41
N ALA A 10 -9.00 -34.03 13.17
CA ALA A 10 -10.07 -33.19 13.68
C ALA A 10 -11.00 -32.85 12.52
N ALA A 11 -12.15 -33.51 12.50
CA ALA A 11 -13.27 -33.19 11.65
C ALA A 11 -13.91 -31.89 12.16
N PHE A 12 -13.94 -30.86 11.34
CA PHE A 12 -14.74 -29.67 11.60
C PHE A 12 -16.01 -29.73 10.77
N SER A 13 -17.12 -29.84 11.51
CA SER A 13 -18.48 -29.84 11.01
C SER A 13 -18.84 -28.51 10.34
N LEU A 14 -19.37 -28.64 9.14
CA LEU A 14 -19.96 -27.57 8.35
C LEU A 14 -21.36 -27.26 8.92
N ILE A 15 -21.56 -26.06 9.47
CA ILE A 15 -22.89 -25.54 9.80
C ILE A 15 -23.25 -24.53 8.73
N LEU A 16 -24.12 -24.96 7.81
CA LEU A 16 -24.83 -24.11 6.87
C LEU A 16 -25.99 -23.43 7.60
N ALA A 17 -25.91 -22.12 7.82
CA ALA A 17 -27.04 -21.29 8.21
C ALA A 17 -27.45 -20.41 7.01
N THR A 18 -28.56 -20.76 6.37
CA THR A 18 -29.25 -19.95 5.36
C THR A 18 -30.16 -18.95 6.08
N PRO A 19 -30.07 -17.63 5.81
CA PRO A 19 -31.11 -16.70 6.23
C PRO A 19 -32.24 -16.67 5.20
N LEU A 20 -33.45 -16.89 5.72
CA LEU A 20 -34.74 -16.75 5.03
C LEU A 20 -35.02 -15.26 4.79
N VAL A 21 -35.06 -14.83 3.54
CA VAL A 21 -35.51 -13.48 3.17
C VAL A 21 -37.03 -13.50 3.05
N VAL A 22 -37.70 -12.88 4.02
CA VAL A 22 -39.13 -12.57 3.98
C VAL A 22 -39.30 -11.25 3.24
N GLY A 23 -39.92 -11.30 2.06
CA GLY A 23 -40.35 -10.12 1.31
C GLY A 23 -41.51 -9.43 2.02
N GLN A 24 -41.42 -8.13 2.19
CA GLN A 24 -42.58 -7.27 2.47
C GLN A 24 -42.77 -6.30 1.31
N ASP A 25 -43.81 -6.58 0.52
CA ASP A 25 -44.43 -5.63 -0.40
C ASP A 25 -45.10 -4.53 0.43
N THR A 26 -44.67 -3.32 0.30
CA THR A 26 -45.45 -2.14 0.71
C THR A 26 -45.72 -1.28 -0.53
N ALA A 27 -46.97 -1.39 -0.99
CA ALA A 27 -47.55 -0.48 -1.95
C ALA A 27 -47.59 0.94 -1.38
N ILE A 28 -46.93 1.89 -2.02
CA ILE A 28 -47.05 3.33 -1.71
C ILE A 28 -47.94 3.96 -2.76
N ASP A 29 -49.09 4.34 -2.27
CA ASP A 29 -50.13 5.13 -2.92
C ASP A 29 -49.56 6.48 -3.46
N ARG A 30 -49.76 6.69 -4.76
CA ARG A 30 -49.42 7.96 -5.44
C ARG A 30 -50.60 8.89 -5.40
N SER A 31 -50.72 9.72 -4.38
CA SER A 31 -51.57 10.86 -4.40
C SER A 31 -50.79 12.07 -4.93
N SER A 32 -51.03 12.36 -6.20
CA SER A 32 -50.52 13.54 -6.90
C SER A 32 -51.28 14.78 -6.44
N THR A 33 -50.64 15.60 -5.60
CA THR A 33 -51.11 16.97 -5.31
C THR A 33 -50.26 17.93 -6.13
N SER A 34 -50.84 18.42 -7.22
CA SER A 34 -50.28 19.50 -8.03
C SER A 34 -50.41 20.83 -7.28
N VAL A 35 -49.33 21.27 -6.65
CA VAL A 35 -49.26 22.65 -6.14
C VAL A 35 -48.73 23.54 -7.24
N SER A 36 -49.66 24.39 -7.78
CA SER A 36 -49.34 25.44 -8.73
C SER A 36 -48.56 26.54 -8.02
N SER A 37 -47.28 26.66 -8.32
CA SER A 37 -46.42 27.74 -7.82
C SER A 37 -46.73 29.05 -8.58
N PRO A 38 -46.80 30.22 -7.90
CA PRO A 38 -47.00 31.50 -8.57
C PRO A 38 -45.76 31.87 -9.42
N PRO A 39 -45.93 32.68 -10.48
CA PRO A 39 -44.85 33.06 -11.37
C PRO A 39 -43.79 33.89 -10.63
N GLU A 40 -42.59 33.31 -10.57
CA GLU A 40 -41.39 33.94 -10.00
C GLU A 40 -41.03 35.17 -10.85
N LYS A 41 -41.04 36.33 -10.24
CA LYS A 41 -40.64 37.60 -10.81
C LYS A 41 -39.15 37.58 -11.06
N ARG A 42 -38.72 37.29 -12.32
CA ARG A 42 -37.31 37.28 -12.72
C ARG A 42 -36.70 38.66 -12.49
N SER A 43 -35.80 38.74 -11.55
CA SER A 43 -34.93 39.91 -11.37
C SER A 43 -34.02 40.06 -12.60
N PRO A 44 -33.75 41.30 -13.06
CA PRO A 44 -32.87 41.51 -14.19
C PRO A 44 -31.47 40.95 -13.90
N PRO A 45 -30.76 40.42 -14.92
CA PRO A 45 -29.42 39.86 -14.74
C PRO A 45 -28.47 40.93 -14.20
N THR A 46 -27.94 40.69 -12.99
CA THR A 46 -26.91 41.54 -12.43
C THR A 46 -25.66 41.40 -13.34
N TYR A 47 -25.27 42.49 -13.99
CA TYR A 47 -24.06 42.57 -14.79
C TYR A 47 -22.84 42.32 -13.88
N MET A 48 -22.24 41.16 -13.96
CA MET A 48 -20.92 40.90 -13.39
C MET A 48 -19.85 41.47 -14.32
N PRO A 49 -18.99 42.41 -13.86
CA PRO A 49 -17.84 42.81 -14.67
C PRO A 49 -16.98 41.60 -14.98
N PRO A 50 -16.35 41.53 -16.17
CA PRO A 50 -15.47 40.40 -16.52
C PRO A 50 -14.37 40.28 -15.49
N ILE A 51 -14.32 39.12 -14.82
CA ILE A 51 -13.23 38.77 -13.93
C ILE A 51 -11.99 38.72 -14.81
N GLY A 52 -11.08 39.67 -14.61
CA GLY A 52 -9.79 39.66 -15.30
C GLY A 52 -9.08 38.31 -15.10
N PRO A 53 -8.18 37.93 -16.00
CA PRO A 53 -7.51 36.61 -15.90
C PRO A 53 -6.90 36.47 -14.52
N ILE A 54 -7.38 35.46 -13.77
CA ILE A 54 -6.82 35.08 -12.47
C ILE A 54 -5.37 34.71 -12.75
N ARG A 55 -4.43 35.58 -12.38
CA ARG A 55 -3.01 35.22 -12.36
C ARG A 55 -2.86 34.12 -11.31
N VAL A 56 -2.92 32.87 -11.77
CA VAL A 56 -2.46 31.73 -10.99
C VAL A 56 -0.98 32.01 -10.68
N PRO A 57 -0.59 32.17 -9.41
CA PRO A 57 0.84 32.31 -9.10
C PRO A 57 1.55 31.11 -9.67
N GLU A 58 2.48 31.39 -10.57
CA GLU A 58 3.35 30.37 -11.18
C GLU A 58 4.06 29.67 -10.03
N ARG A 59 3.63 28.44 -9.73
CA ARG A 59 4.31 27.61 -8.72
C ARG A 59 5.75 27.51 -9.20
N PRO A 60 6.74 27.89 -8.36
CA PRO A 60 8.11 27.62 -8.73
C PRO A 60 8.19 26.14 -9.09
N ASN A 61 8.65 25.83 -10.31
CA ASN A 61 8.98 24.48 -10.77
C ASN A 61 10.19 23.99 -9.95
N LEU A 62 9.98 23.76 -8.66
CA LEU A 62 10.90 22.99 -7.87
C LEU A 62 10.75 21.56 -8.36
N PRO A 63 11.78 21.01 -9.01
CA PRO A 63 11.79 19.59 -9.34
C PRO A 63 11.55 18.86 -8.03
N PRO A 64 10.70 17.81 -8.01
CA PRO A 64 10.54 16.99 -6.80
C PRO A 64 11.94 16.57 -6.35
N HIS A 65 12.34 17.08 -5.19
CA HIS A 65 13.64 16.76 -4.58
C HIS A 65 13.50 15.35 -3.98
N TYR A 66 13.34 14.37 -4.86
CA TYR A 66 13.63 12.99 -4.48
C TYR A 66 15.15 12.93 -4.37
N PRO A 67 15.70 12.61 -3.20
CA PRO A 67 17.11 12.32 -3.11
C PRO A 67 17.39 11.26 -4.17
N ARG A 68 18.21 11.61 -5.18
CA ARG A 68 18.66 10.63 -6.16
C ARG A 68 19.58 9.68 -5.39
N ILE A 69 19.00 8.54 -4.94
CA ILE A 69 19.77 7.47 -4.35
C ILE A 69 20.45 6.72 -5.50
N SER A 70 21.38 7.37 -6.17
CA SER A 70 22.21 6.81 -7.23
C SER A 70 23.69 6.90 -6.88
N SER A 71 24.02 6.82 -5.58
CA SER A 71 25.41 6.85 -5.10
C SER A 71 25.83 5.47 -4.63
N PRO A 72 27.15 5.17 -4.72
CA PRO A 72 27.71 3.99 -4.06
C PRO A 72 27.27 3.99 -2.60
N GLY A 73 26.56 2.93 -2.16
CA GLY A 73 25.99 2.85 -0.81
C GLY A 73 24.48 3.12 -0.69
N ALA A 74 23.78 3.37 -1.81
CA ALA A 74 22.32 3.56 -1.83
C ALA A 74 21.55 2.43 -1.13
N PHE A 75 21.97 1.19 -1.35
CA PHE A 75 21.39 0.02 -0.70
C PHE A 75 21.58 0.05 0.83
N ARG A 76 22.76 0.41 1.32
CA ARG A 76 23.01 0.57 2.77
C ARG A 76 22.15 1.68 3.36
N GLN A 77 22.03 2.82 2.67
CA GLN A 77 21.18 3.93 3.12
C GLN A 77 19.72 3.48 3.22
N MET A 78 19.23 2.70 2.26
CA MET A 78 17.88 2.14 2.28
C MET A 78 17.68 1.21 3.50
N ILE A 79 18.63 0.34 3.79
CA ILE A 79 18.60 -0.56 4.95
C ILE A 79 18.58 0.23 6.26
N ARG A 80 19.42 1.26 6.40
CA ARG A 80 19.47 2.14 7.59
C ARG A 80 18.16 2.89 7.82
N ALA A 81 17.57 3.41 6.74
CA ALA A 81 16.33 4.17 6.83
C ALA A 81 15.11 3.30 7.13
N ALA A 82 15.19 1.98 6.86
CA ALA A 82 14.07 1.07 7.05
C ALA A 82 13.91 0.68 8.53
N GLY A 83 12.76 1.01 9.10
CA GLY A 83 12.34 0.50 10.42
C GLY A 83 11.76 -0.91 10.37
N ILE A 84 11.19 -1.29 9.21
CA ILE A 84 10.57 -2.59 8.97
C ILE A 84 11.08 -3.15 7.66
N ILE A 85 11.57 -4.41 7.66
CA ILE A 85 12.04 -5.13 6.48
C ILE A 85 11.46 -6.54 6.51
N PHE A 86 10.67 -6.89 5.51
CA PHE A 86 10.04 -8.22 5.43
C PHE A 86 9.67 -8.58 3.98
N SER A 87 9.51 -9.88 3.73
CA SER A 87 8.78 -10.37 2.56
C SER A 87 7.43 -10.94 2.98
N GLY A 88 6.42 -10.77 2.13
CA GLY A 88 5.09 -11.24 2.42
C GLY A 88 4.13 -11.12 1.24
N ARG A 89 2.94 -11.69 1.44
CA ARG A 89 1.85 -11.68 0.48
C ARG A 89 0.80 -10.68 0.91
N VAL A 90 0.32 -9.85 -0.02
CA VAL A 90 -0.81 -8.95 0.20
C VAL A 90 -2.08 -9.77 0.35
N THR A 91 -2.78 -9.62 1.47
CA THR A 91 -4.04 -10.33 1.76
C THR A 91 -5.25 -9.41 1.67
N PHE A 92 -5.09 -8.12 1.93
CA PHE A 92 -6.17 -7.15 1.91
C PHE A 92 -5.67 -5.75 1.53
N ILE A 93 -6.49 -5.00 0.81
CA ILE A 93 -6.31 -3.58 0.50
C ILE A 93 -7.65 -2.89 0.71
N GLY A 94 -7.68 -1.83 1.52
CA GLY A 94 -8.88 -1.08 1.77
C GLY A 94 -8.59 0.37 2.09
N GLN A 95 -9.53 1.24 1.80
CA GLN A 95 -9.46 2.62 2.26
C GLN A 95 -9.87 2.67 3.72
N THR A 96 -9.08 3.28 4.57
CA THR A 96 -9.50 3.57 5.94
C THR A 96 -10.56 4.65 5.85
N ALA A 97 -11.73 4.38 6.45
CA ALA A 97 -12.84 5.31 6.47
C ALA A 97 -12.35 6.72 6.84
N ARG A 98 -12.81 7.69 6.09
CA ARG A 98 -12.48 9.10 6.26
C ARG A 98 -12.63 9.49 7.72
N SER A 99 -11.54 9.80 8.39
CA SER A 99 -11.62 10.71 9.51
C SER A 99 -12.25 12.02 8.98
N SER A 100 -12.94 12.76 9.83
CA SER A 100 -13.62 14.03 9.47
C SER A 100 -12.68 15.11 8.87
N ARG A 101 -11.40 14.78 8.64
CA ARG A 101 -10.39 15.58 7.97
C ARG A 101 -10.03 14.92 6.63
N PRO A 102 -10.30 15.58 5.49
CA PRO A 102 -9.97 15.07 4.15
C PRO A 102 -8.45 14.83 3.96
N ASP A 103 -7.60 15.53 4.73
CA ASP A 103 -6.14 15.44 4.63
C ASP A 103 -5.54 14.15 5.20
N ALA A 104 -6.35 13.32 5.88
CA ALA A 104 -5.91 12.08 6.51
C ALA A 104 -6.37 10.81 5.77
N ALA A 105 -6.79 10.92 4.51
CA ALA A 105 -7.14 9.76 3.71
C ALA A 105 -5.94 8.82 3.61
N SER A 106 -6.11 7.57 4.04
CA SER A 106 -5.07 6.55 3.98
C SER A 106 -5.62 5.25 3.43
N THR A 107 -4.74 4.50 2.78
CA THR A 107 -5.01 3.14 2.33
C THR A 107 -4.37 2.17 3.32
N ALA A 108 -5.17 1.24 3.83
CA ALA A 108 -4.69 0.14 4.66
C ALA A 108 -4.33 -1.04 3.76
N ILE A 109 -3.14 -1.60 3.94
CA ILE A 109 -2.67 -2.78 3.24
C ILE A 109 -2.28 -3.82 4.28
N THR A 110 -2.89 -5.01 4.19
CA THR A 110 -2.55 -6.13 5.07
C THR A 110 -1.71 -7.14 4.33
N PHE A 111 -0.64 -7.57 4.98
CA PHE A 111 0.27 -8.59 4.49
C PHE A 111 0.27 -9.79 5.43
N GLN A 112 0.34 -10.98 4.85
CA GLN A 112 0.82 -12.16 5.54
C GLN A 112 2.34 -12.18 5.42
N VAL A 113 3.05 -11.96 6.52
CA VAL A 113 4.52 -11.95 6.56
C VAL A 113 5.03 -13.37 6.35
N GLU A 114 5.74 -13.62 5.27
CA GLU A 114 6.35 -14.93 4.96
C GLU A 114 7.75 -15.03 5.59
N HIS A 115 8.53 -13.97 5.52
CA HIS A 115 9.84 -13.89 6.17
C HIS A 115 10.06 -12.48 6.73
N SER A 116 10.59 -12.42 7.95
CA SER A 116 10.94 -11.17 8.63
C SER A 116 12.44 -11.00 8.72
N ILE A 117 12.93 -9.77 8.45
CA ILE A 117 14.33 -9.40 8.66
C ILE A 117 14.42 -8.39 9.81
N ARG A 118 13.50 -7.39 9.87
CA ARG A 118 13.52 -6.33 10.89
C ARG A 118 12.09 -5.84 11.19
N GLY A 119 11.77 -5.58 12.44
CA GLY A 119 10.59 -4.82 12.88
C GLY A 119 9.24 -5.54 12.78
N THR A 120 9.22 -6.84 12.49
CA THR A 120 8.02 -7.67 12.45
C THR A 120 8.38 -9.13 12.73
N SER A 121 7.42 -10.07 12.68
CA SER A 121 7.64 -11.49 12.91
C SER A 121 7.11 -12.32 11.74
N THR A 122 7.82 -13.39 11.40
CA THR A 122 7.36 -14.39 10.40
C THR A 122 6.04 -15.02 10.83
N GLY A 123 5.10 -15.19 9.90
CA GLY A 123 3.76 -15.70 10.16
C GLY A 123 2.78 -14.64 10.69
N GLN A 124 3.23 -13.43 10.98
CA GLN A 124 2.37 -12.34 11.45
C GLN A 124 1.51 -11.78 10.30
N SER A 125 0.25 -11.41 10.64
CA SER A 125 -0.54 -10.52 9.79
C SER A 125 -0.19 -9.08 10.13
N LEU A 126 0.42 -8.36 9.18
CA LEU A 126 0.87 -6.97 9.35
C LEU A 126 0.00 -6.05 8.51
N THR A 127 -0.67 -5.10 9.15
CA THR A 127 -1.39 -4.03 8.44
C THR A 127 -0.59 -2.73 8.51
N ILE A 128 -0.26 -2.19 7.36
CA ILE A 128 0.34 -0.86 7.22
C ILE A 128 -0.69 0.14 6.70
N ARG A 129 -0.42 1.42 6.91
CA ARG A 129 -1.24 2.51 6.38
C ARG A 129 -0.36 3.44 5.57
N GLU A 130 -0.70 3.63 4.31
CA GLU A 130 -0.04 4.60 3.43
C GLU A 130 -0.95 5.80 3.18
N TRP A 131 -0.36 6.96 2.97
CA TRP A 131 -1.12 8.14 2.56
C TRP A 131 -1.80 7.89 1.21
N ALA A 132 -3.10 8.17 1.10
CA ALA A 132 -3.87 7.91 -0.10
C ALA A 132 -3.35 8.66 -1.34
N GLY A 133 -2.72 9.82 -1.16
CA GLY A 133 -2.08 10.55 -2.25
C GLY A 133 -0.97 9.80 -2.98
N LEU A 134 -0.35 8.80 -2.36
CA LEU A 134 0.61 7.91 -3.02
C LEU A 134 -0.03 6.98 -4.06
N TRP A 135 -1.36 6.84 -4.03
CA TRP A 135 -2.14 5.95 -4.87
C TRP A 135 -2.79 6.65 -6.07
N THR A 136 -2.61 7.96 -6.21
CA THR A 136 -3.19 8.75 -7.31
C THR A 136 -2.70 8.33 -8.70
N ASN A 137 -1.51 7.76 -8.78
CA ASN A 137 -0.89 7.28 -10.02
C ASN A 137 -1.14 5.78 -10.30
N GLY A 138 -2.15 5.17 -9.64
CA GLY A 138 -2.54 3.77 -9.83
C GLY A 138 -2.27 2.88 -8.62
N GLU A 139 -2.62 1.61 -8.78
CA GLU A 139 -2.45 0.60 -7.74
C GLU A 139 -0.99 0.33 -7.44
N ARG A 140 -0.60 0.48 -6.17
CA ARG A 140 0.76 0.17 -5.71
C ARG A 140 0.94 -1.31 -5.34
N TYR A 141 -0.15 -1.97 -4.93
CA TYR A 141 -0.19 -3.37 -4.54
C TYR A 141 -1.44 -4.04 -5.10
N ARG A 142 -1.40 -5.36 -5.23
CA ARG A 142 -2.54 -6.20 -5.60
C ARG A 142 -2.69 -7.33 -4.61
N VAL A 143 -3.94 -7.68 -4.25
CA VAL A 143 -4.20 -8.83 -3.40
C VAL A 143 -3.63 -10.09 -4.06
N GLY A 144 -2.93 -10.90 -3.26
CA GLY A 144 -2.19 -12.08 -3.72
C GLY A 144 -0.76 -11.81 -4.18
N GLN A 145 -0.38 -10.56 -4.43
CA GLN A 145 0.98 -10.19 -4.81
C GLN A 145 1.96 -10.49 -3.67
N ARG A 146 3.11 -11.06 -4.02
CA ARG A 146 4.27 -11.20 -3.13
C ARG A 146 5.22 -10.04 -3.33
N VAL A 147 5.72 -9.49 -2.23
CA VAL A 147 6.66 -8.36 -2.24
C VAL A 147 7.69 -8.50 -1.14
N LEU A 148 8.86 -7.93 -1.36
CA LEU A 148 9.85 -7.65 -0.33
C LEU A 148 9.85 -6.13 -0.10
N LEU A 149 9.66 -5.69 1.15
CA LEU A 149 9.45 -4.31 1.51
C LEU A 149 10.48 -3.81 2.52
N PHE A 150 10.97 -2.59 2.26
CA PHE A 150 11.73 -1.75 3.17
C PHE A 150 10.85 -0.55 3.50
N LEU A 151 10.31 -0.50 4.70
CA LEU A 151 9.39 0.54 5.13
C LEU A 151 10.04 1.45 6.16
N TYR A 152 9.75 2.73 6.10
CA TYR A 152 10.05 3.64 7.21
C TYR A 152 9.32 3.19 8.48
N SER A 153 9.87 3.53 9.64
CA SER A 153 9.12 3.40 10.89
C SER A 153 7.81 4.18 10.80
N PRO A 154 6.69 3.66 11.34
CA PRO A 154 5.42 4.38 11.33
C PRO A 154 5.56 5.77 11.97
N SER A 155 4.98 6.77 11.35
CA SER A 155 4.89 8.13 11.87
C SER A 155 3.99 8.20 13.10
N LYS A 156 3.93 9.35 13.79
CA LYS A 156 2.98 9.59 14.89
C LYS A 156 1.51 9.40 14.49
N LEU A 157 1.20 9.49 13.20
CA LEU A 157 -0.13 9.24 12.65
C LEU A 157 -0.35 7.76 12.26
N GLY A 158 0.64 6.89 12.50
CA GLY A 158 0.61 5.49 12.11
C GLY A 158 0.74 5.27 10.60
N LEU A 159 1.18 6.28 9.84
CA LEU A 159 1.43 6.17 8.40
C LEU A 159 2.87 5.75 8.17
N THR A 160 3.07 4.90 7.17
CA THR A 160 4.40 4.53 6.66
C THR A 160 4.40 4.53 5.13
N SER A 161 5.56 4.37 4.54
CA SER A 161 5.75 4.20 3.10
C SER A 161 7.04 3.43 2.83
N PRO A 162 7.19 2.84 1.64
CA PRO A 162 8.46 2.28 1.23
C PRO A 162 9.57 3.34 1.24
N VAL A 163 10.74 2.93 1.71
CA VAL A 163 11.94 3.80 1.72
C VAL A 163 12.25 4.24 0.30
N ALA A 164 12.57 5.52 0.13
CA ALA A 164 12.83 6.10 -1.18
C ALA A 164 11.70 5.85 -2.21
N GLY A 165 10.45 5.79 -1.76
CA GLY A 165 9.29 5.59 -2.61
C GLY A 165 9.23 4.18 -3.21
N GLY A 166 9.21 4.06 -4.55
CA GLY A 166 9.13 2.76 -5.23
C GLY A 166 10.35 1.86 -5.03
N MET A 167 11.52 2.43 -4.75
CA MET A 167 12.79 1.69 -4.62
C MET A 167 12.83 0.74 -3.42
N GLY A 168 12.10 1.04 -2.34
CA GLY A 168 11.99 0.16 -1.18
C GLY A 168 10.98 -0.98 -1.35
N ARG A 169 10.51 -1.22 -2.58
CA ARG A 169 9.53 -2.26 -2.89
C ARG A 169 10.00 -3.13 -4.05
N PHE A 170 10.37 -4.33 -3.78
CA PHE A 170 10.79 -5.32 -4.76
C PHE A 170 9.64 -6.29 -5.04
N ALA A 171 9.40 -6.60 -6.31
CA ALA A 171 8.47 -7.66 -6.69
C ALA A 171 9.08 -9.03 -6.36
N MET A 172 8.22 -9.99 -6.04
CA MET A 172 8.63 -11.39 -5.91
C MET A 172 7.80 -12.26 -6.84
N ASP A 173 8.42 -13.24 -7.45
CA ASP A 173 7.75 -14.20 -8.31
C ASP A 173 7.01 -15.31 -7.52
N SER A 174 6.39 -16.24 -8.23
CA SER A 174 5.67 -17.37 -7.63
C SER A 174 6.60 -18.35 -6.91
N GLN A 175 7.89 -18.35 -7.23
CA GLN A 175 8.91 -19.21 -6.60
C GLN A 175 9.56 -18.55 -5.38
N GLY A 176 9.16 -17.30 -5.05
CA GLY A 176 9.72 -16.55 -3.93
C GLY A 176 11.08 -15.91 -4.24
N GLN A 177 11.41 -15.74 -5.52
CA GLN A 177 12.60 -15.02 -5.93
C GLN A 177 12.29 -13.52 -6.05
N VAL A 178 13.25 -12.68 -5.70
CA VAL A 178 13.16 -11.23 -5.84
C VAL A 178 13.48 -10.85 -7.28
N VAL A 179 12.55 -10.15 -7.93
CA VAL A 179 12.68 -9.69 -9.32
C VAL A 179 13.12 -8.23 -9.30
N MET A 180 14.26 -7.95 -9.94
CA MET A 180 14.86 -6.63 -9.99
C MET A 180 14.39 -5.84 -11.21
N GLY A 181 13.83 -4.67 -10.98
CA GLY A 181 13.62 -3.68 -12.02
C GLY A 181 14.92 -2.95 -12.40
N ALA A 182 14.89 -2.20 -13.50
CA ALA A 182 16.06 -1.47 -13.97
C ALA A 182 16.64 -0.50 -12.91
N GLN A 183 15.78 0.14 -12.12
CA GLN A 183 16.21 1.03 -11.03
C GLN A 183 16.84 0.26 -9.86
N ASP A 184 16.34 -0.93 -9.56
CA ASP A 184 16.86 -1.78 -8.49
C ASP A 184 18.27 -2.26 -8.81
N ILE A 185 18.53 -2.65 -10.06
CA ILE A 185 19.86 -3.07 -10.53
C ILE A 185 20.90 -2.00 -10.26
N VAL A 186 20.58 -0.72 -10.57
CA VAL A 186 21.49 0.41 -10.34
C VAL A 186 21.79 0.61 -8.85
N ILE A 187 20.81 0.46 -7.99
CA ILE A 187 20.97 0.62 -6.53
C ILE A 187 21.82 -0.50 -5.93
N LEU A 188 21.66 -1.70 -6.47
CA LEU A 188 22.29 -2.93 -5.98
C LEU A 188 23.60 -3.26 -6.68
N GLU A 189 23.99 -2.52 -7.71
CA GLU A 189 25.17 -2.80 -8.54
C GLU A 189 26.45 -2.97 -7.72
N ALA A 190 26.64 -2.15 -6.70
CA ALA A 190 27.81 -2.19 -5.83
C ALA A 190 27.80 -3.34 -4.80
N ASP A 191 26.70 -4.07 -4.66
CA ASP A 191 26.62 -5.20 -3.74
C ASP A 191 27.20 -6.47 -4.38
N PRO A 192 28.18 -7.14 -3.74
CA PRO A 192 28.85 -8.29 -4.34
C PRO A 192 27.98 -9.55 -4.46
N ILE A 193 26.84 -9.61 -3.75
CA ILE A 193 25.89 -10.74 -3.85
C ILE A 193 24.82 -10.45 -4.88
N LEU A 194 24.34 -9.20 -4.95
CA LEU A 194 23.17 -8.78 -5.71
C LEU A 194 23.51 -8.12 -7.05
N GLY A 195 24.69 -7.52 -7.15
CA GLY A 195 25.08 -6.71 -8.30
C GLY A 195 24.94 -7.43 -9.65
N GLY A 196 24.35 -6.74 -10.63
CA GLY A 196 24.16 -7.22 -12.00
C GLY A 196 23.12 -8.33 -12.18
N LYS A 197 22.43 -8.76 -11.14
CA LYS A 197 21.41 -9.80 -11.22
C LYS A 197 20.02 -9.19 -11.44
N THR A 198 19.21 -9.84 -12.27
CA THR A 198 17.80 -9.44 -12.53
C THR A 198 16.81 -10.24 -11.70
N VAL A 199 17.19 -11.43 -11.24
CA VAL A 199 16.41 -12.29 -10.36
C VAL A 199 17.35 -12.89 -9.31
N VAL A 200 16.93 -12.83 -8.06
CA VAL A 200 17.74 -13.26 -6.92
C VAL A 200 16.91 -14.12 -5.96
N PRO A 201 17.40 -15.30 -5.54
CA PRO A 201 16.77 -16.04 -4.46
C PRO A 201 16.61 -15.19 -3.21
N TYR A 202 15.48 -15.29 -2.52
CA TYR A 202 15.24 -14.53 -1.29
C TYR A 202 16.37 -14.72 -0.26
N ALA A 203 16.92 -15.94 -0.14
CA ALA A 203 17.99 -16.24 0.81
C ALA A 203 19.25 -15.40 0.53
N ASP A 204 19.65 -15.23 -0.73
CA ASP A 204 20.80 -14.42 -1.13
C ASP A 204 20.54 -12.94 -0.83
N PHE A 205 19.30 -12.48 -1.10
CA PHE A 205 18.91 -11.11 -0.80
C PHE A 205 18.94 -10.84 0.72
N ALA A 206 18.37 -11.75 1.52
CA ALA A 206 18.38 -11.66 2.97
C ALA A 206 19.80 -11.68 3.54
N LEU A 207 20.70 -12.49 2.93
CA LEU A 207 22.11 -12.52 3.30
C LEU A 207 22.81 -11.18 3.05
N ALA A 208 22.56 -10.55 1.90
CA ALA A 208 23.11 -9.22 1.57
C ALA A 208 22.63 -8.16 2.55
N VAL A 209 21.31 -8.14 2.88
CA VAL A 209 20.75 -7.24 3.89
C VAL A 209 21.37 -7.49 5.26
N GLY A 210 21.44 -8.75 5.70
CA GLY A 210 22.02 -9.14 6.99
C GLY A 210 23.50 -8.76 7.13
N ARG A 211 24.27 -8.86 6.03
CA ARG A 211 25.66 -8.37 6.00
C ARG A 211 25.70 -6.86 6.20
N SER A 212 24.93 -6.11 5.42
CA SER A 212 24.91 -4.65 5.52
C SER A 212 24.49 -4.16 6.92
N ILE A 213 23.58 -4.88 7.60
CA ILE A 213 23.19 -4.57 8.98
C ILE A 213 24.35 -4.78 9.97
N ARG A 214 25.18 -5.80 9.77
CA ARG A 214 26.34 -6.10 10.66
C ARG A 214 27.52 -5.15 10.45
N GLU A 215 27.58 -4.50 9.31
CA GLU A 215 28.64 -3.52 8.97
C GLU A 215 28.27 -2.08 9.42
N GLU A 216 27.12 -1.89 10.08
CA GLU A 216 26.69 -0.63 10.69
C GLU A 216 27.31 -0.42 12.08
#